data_2f9f363d20092e3fe0dfabf106a18db1
#
_entry.id   2f9f363d20092e3fe0dfabf106a18db1
#
_cell.length_a   1.000
_cell.length_b   1.000
_cell.length_c   1.000
_cell.angle_alpha   90.00
_cell.angle_beta   90.00
_cell.angle_gamma   90.00
#
_symmetry.space_group_name_H-M   'P 1'
#
loop_
_entity.id
_entity.type
_entity.pdbx_description
1 polymer ?
#
loop_
_entity_poly.entity_id
_entity_poly.type
_entity_poly.pdbx_seq_one_letter_code
_entity_poly.pdbx_strand_id
1 'polypeptide(L)'
;MSLSKNQNVELYIDSFTSEGSGVGRYENMAVFVSGAAAGDKVTAHIIKAKKTYAVARVEKVLRPAKSRIMPACPYFPSCGGCAFQHISYEKEKEHKKKRVEDAFSHIAHINIEAETLLTDNKTTCYRNKAQYPVSFDRQLKIGFFAPRSHRVVDCENCILQPPIFADIVKIFRKFIIKNGITVYDSEKHTGLLRHIYLRLAEATGEVMVCAVINGEDLPHKNELIEKLTEIPSVKSIVLNINRDRTNVILGKECVTVWGNDCIYDVLCGVKVRLSPLSFYQVNHDMAQQLYEKAAEYACLSGKETVLDMYCGTGTIGLSMAKKAKRIIGAEIVPEAVLDAKRNALENGIENAEFICADAGEAAQELSSRGIKPDVVLLDPPRKGCSEMLLAEIVKMSPERIVYVSCDPSTLARDCSRLKDLGYETKRLAAADLFPRTVHVESVALLTKQK
;
A
#
# COMPACT_ATOMS: atom_id res chain seq x y z
N MET A 1 -0.15 -5.19 41.44
CA MET A 1 0.65 -3.92 41.44
C MET A 1 0.44 -3.18 40.15
N SER A 2 0.32 -1.85 40.13
CA SER A 2 0.18 -1.08 38.90
C SER A 2 1.54 -0.98 38.20
N LEU A 3 1.59 -1.26 36.90
CA LEU A 3 2.78 -1.04 36.07
C LEU A 3 3.16 0.43 36.06
N SER A 4 4.46 0.72 36.10
CA SER A 4 5.00 2.07 35.98
C SER A 4 5.94 2.23 34.79
N LYS A 5 6.11 3.45 34.30
CA LYS A 5 7.09 3.77 33.26
C LYS A 5 8.50 3.42 33.73
N ASN A 6 9.33 2.92 32.81
CA ASN A 6 10.71 2.48 33.04
C ASN A 6 10.87 1.21 33.91
N GLN A 7 9.78 0.52 34.21
CA GLN A 7 9.83 -0.79 34.88
C GLN A 7 10.14 -1.88 33.85
N ASN A 8 10.89 -2.90 34.27
CA ASN A 8 11.10 -4.14 33.50
C ASN A 8 10.23 -5.24 34.08
N VAL A 9 9.51 -5.98 33.21
CA VAL A 9 8.65 -7.10 33.59
C VAL A 9 8.87 -8.29 32.69
N GLU A 10 8.74 -9.49 33.26
CA GLU A 10 8.76 -10.71 32.48
C GLU A 10 7.35 -11.14 32.12
N LEU A 11 7.13 -11.49 30.85
CA LEU A 11 5.85 -12.00 30.35
C LEU A 11 6.00 -12.90 29.14
N TYR A 12 4.98 -13.70 28.89
CA TYR A 12 4.81 -14.44 27.66
C TYR A 12 4.03 -13.61 26.65
N ILE A 13 4.33 -13.81 25.36
CA ILE A 13 3.65 -13.17 24.26
C ILE A 13 2.69 -14.17 23.64
N ASP A 14 1.40 -13.87 23.70
CA ASP A 14 0.33 -14.78 23.26
C ASP A 14 -0.01 -14.60 21.77
N SER A 15 0.01 -13.36 21.29
CA SER A 15 -0.45 -13.00 19.94
C SER A 15 0.20 -11.72 19.44
N PHE A 16 -0.29 -11.19 18.31
CA PHE A 16 0.09 -9.88 17.78
C PHE A 16 -1.12 -8.94 17.73
N THR A 17 -0.85 -7.64 17.86
CA THR A 17 -1.80 -6.59 17.49
C THR A 17 -1.87 -6.45 15.98
N SER A 18 -2.89 -5.71 15.47
CA SER A 18 -2.97 -5.30 14.07
C SER A 18 -1.77 -4.46 13.58
N GLU A 19 -1.04 -3.84 14.51
CA GLU A 19 0.17 -3.05 14.24
C GLU A 19 1.48 -3.87 14.39
N GLY A 20 1.41 -5.19 14.63
CA GLY A 20 2.56 -6.09 14.71
C GLY A 20 3.31 -6.06 16.04
N SER A 21 2.78 -5.43 17.08
CA SER A 21 3.32 -5.56 18.43
C SER A 21 2.87 -6.88 19.06
N GLY A 22 3.76 -7.57 19.78
CA GLY A 22 3.38 -8.73 20.57
C GLY A 22 2.41 -8.33 21.69
N VAL A 23 1.44 -9.17 21.98
CA VAL A 23 0.49 -9.02 23.09
C VAL A 23 0.80 -10.03 24.16
N GLY A 24 1.04 -9.57 25.36
CA GLY A 24 1.17 -10.42 26.56
C GLY A 24 0.36 -9.85 27.71
N ARG A 25 0.35 -10.54 28.84
CA ARG A 25 -0.32 -10.08 30.05
C ARG A 25 0.61 -10.08 31.23
N TYR A 26 0.56 -9.00 32.00
CA TYR A 26 1.20 -8.90 33.31
C TYR A 26 0.11 -8.71 34.36
N GLU A 27 -0.02 -9.67 35.24
CA GLU A 27 -1.14 -9.80 36.22
C GLU A 27 -2.48 -9.60 35.48
N ASN A 28 -3.21 -9.30 35.03
CA ASN A 28 -4.43 -9.14 34.19
C ASN A 28 -4.37 -7.95 33.25
N MET A 29 -3.27 -7.16 33.25
CA MET A 29 -3.12 -6.01 32.38
C MET A 29 -2.50 -6.42 31.03
N ALA A 30 -3.11 -6.00 29.93
CA ALA A 30 -2.54 -6.20 28.59
C ALA A 30 -1.27 -5.35 28.40
N VAL A 31 -0.22 -5.95 27.86
CA VAL A 31 1.05 -5.28 27.55
C VAL A 31 1.37 -5.49 26.07
N PHE A 32 1.47 -4.38 25.35
CA PHE A 32 1.83 -4.38 23.92
C PHE A 32 3.34 -4.18 23.79
N VAL A 33 4.04 -5.19 23.29
CA VAL A 33 5.50 -5.25 23.28
C VAL A 33 6.03 -5.17 21.87
N SER A 34 6.66 -4.06 21.53
CA SER A 34 7.30 -3.88 20.23
C SER A 34 8.52 -4.80 20.08
N GLY A 35 8.66 -5.47 18.93
CA GLY A 35 9.77 -6.38 18.62
C GLY A 35 9.66 -7.78 19.23
N ALA A 36 8.53 -8.10 19.90
CA ALA A 36 8.27 -9.42 20.44
C ALA A 36 7.53 -10.30 19.40
N ALA A 37 7.84 -11.59 19.41
CA ALA A 37 7.14 -12.60 18.60
C ALA A 37 6.15 -13.39 19.47
N ALA A 38 5.01 -13.76 18.90
CA ALA A 38 4.06 -14.66 19.57
C ALA A 38 4.74 -16.01 19.90
N GLY A 39 4.69 -16.42 21.18
CA GLY A 39 5.40 -17.56 21.73
C GLY A 39 6.73 -17.22 22.43
N ASP A 40 7.19 -15.97 22.39
CA ASP A 40 8.36 -15.55 23.17
C ASP A 40 8.05 -15.47 24.68
N LYS A 41 9.05 -15.79 25.51
CA LYS A 41 9.16 -15.24 26.88
C LYS A 41 10.17 -14.10 26.86
N VAL A 42 9.77 -12.92 27.29
CA VAL A 42 10.61 -11.71 27.22
C VAL A 42 10.68 -10.97 28.56
N THR A 43 11.79 -10.25 28.75
CA THR A 43 11.81 -9.09 29.63
C THR A 43 11.40 -7.88 28.81
N ALA A 44 10.30 -7.25 29.16
CA ALA A 44 9.76 -6.08 28.48
C ALA A 44 9.98 -4.81 29.30
N HIS A 45 10.54 -3.78 28.66
CA HIS A 45 10.73 -2.46 29.25
C HIS A 45 9.49 -1.59 29.00
N ILE A 46 8.85 -1.15 30.07
CA ILE A 46 7.62 -0.34 30.00
C ILE A 46 7.93 1.08 29.57
N ILE A 47 7.45 1.47 28.40
CA ILE A 47 7.59 2.83 27.85
C ILE A 47 6.46 3.73 28.36
N LYS A 48 5.24 3.16 28.46
CA LYS A 48 4.03 3.89 28.86
C LYS A 48 3.06 2.96 29.55
N ALA A 49 2.59 3.36 30.72
CA ALA A 49 1.54 2.67 31.46
C ALA A 49 0.24 3.50 31.44
N LYS A 50 -0.88 2.85 31.19
CA LYS A 50 -2.25 3.37 31.26
C LYS A 50 -3.04 2.57 32.28
N LYS A 51 -4.27 2.99 32.59
CA LYS A 51 -5.13 2.26 33.55
C LYS A 51 -5.48 0.83 33.10
N THR A 52 -5.63 0.60 31.79
CA THR A 52 -6.12 -0.67 31.22
C THR A 52 -5.08 -1.43 30.40
N TYR A 53 -3.98 -0.79 30.02
CA TYR A 53 -2.91 -1.42 29.24
C TYR A 53 -1.57 -0.73 29.42
N ALA A 54 -0.49 -1.41 29.05
CA ALA A 54 0.85 -0.82 28.95
C ALA A 54 1.45 -1.01 27.56
N VAL A 55 2.35 -0.12 27.18
CA VAL A 55 3.18 -0.21 25.96
C VAL A 55 4.62 -0.41 26.38
N ALA A 56 5.27 -1.37 25.79
CA ALA A 56 6.63 -1.79 26.10
C ALA A 56 7.45 -2.07 24.83
N ARG A 57 8.75 -2.22 25.00
CA ARG A 57 9.64 -2.79 24.00
C ARG A 57 10.34 -4.02 24.58
N VAL A 58 10.78 -4.91 23.71
CA VAL A 58 11.65 -6.02 24.14
C VAL A 58 12.97 -5.43 24.66
N GLU A 59 13.32 -5.78 25.91
CA GLU A 59 14.64 -5.54 26.48
C GLU A 59 15.54 -6.76 26.30
N LYS A 60 15.00 -7.94 26.59
CA LYS A 60 15.68 -9.23 26.40
C LYS A 60 14.69 -10.31 26.04
N VAL A 61 15.05 -11.17 25.09
CA VAL A 61 14.34 -12.42 24.82
C VAL A 61 14.92 -13.48 25.74
N LEU A 62 14.11 -13.99 26.68
CA LEU A 62 14.52 -15.03 27.64
C LEU A 62 14.41 -16.42 27.03
N ARG A 63 13.32 -16.64 26.32
CA ARG A 63 13.08 -17.88 25.57
C ARG A 63 12.42 -17.52 24.24
N PRO A 64 13.13 -17.75 23.12
CA PRO A 64 12.58 -17.41 21.81
C PRO A 64 11.45 -18.36 21.39
N ALA A 65 10.45 -17.83 20.68
CA ALA A 65 9.46 -18.62 19.99
C ALA A 65 10.10 -19.46 18.89
N LYS A 66 9.49 -20.58 18.54
CA LYS A 66 9.95 -21.41 17.38
C LYS A 66 9.95 -20.64 16.05
N SER A 67 9.06 -19.67 15.93
CA SER A 67 8.93 -18.81 14.74
C SER A 67 9.89 -17.62 14.72
N ARG A 68 10.64 -17.35 15.80
CA ARG A 68 11.61 -16.25 15.82
C ARG A 68 12.82 -16.58 14.97
N ILE A 69 13.20 -15.62 14.13
CA ILE A 69 14.37 -15.69 13.25
C ILE A 69 15.26 -14.45 13.43
N MET A 70 16.51 -14.56 12.97
CA MET A 70 17.39 -13.41 12.86
C MET A 70 16.89 -12.52 11.70
N PRO A 71 16.66 -11.21 11.92
CA PRO A 71 16.30 -10.30 10.85
C PRO A 71 17.37 -10.23 9.75
N ALA A 72 16.98 -10.43 8.49
CA ALA A 72 17.88 -10.29 7.36
C ALA A 72 18.26 -8.83 7.06
N CYS A 73 17.39 -7.87 7.45
CA CYS A 73 17.62 -6.46 7.24
C CYS A 73 18.44 -5.85 8.40
N PRO A 74 19.62 -5.26 8.12
CA PRO A 74 20.48 -4.67 9.18
C PRO A 74 19.87 -3.41 9.80
N TYR A 75 18.89 -2.78 9.15
CA TYR A 75 18.22 -1.57 9.63
C TYR A 75 17.03 -1.85 10.54
N PHE A 76 16.62 -3.11 10.66
CA PHE A 76 15.55 -3.50 11.58
C PHE A 76 16.09 -3.60 13.03
N PRO A 77 15.37 -3.11 14.05
CA PRO A 77 14.05 -2.46 14.04
C PRO A 77 14.11 -0.92 13.95
N SER A 78 15.26 -0.33 13.65
CA SER A 78 15.45 1.12 13.61
C SER A 78 14.69 1.82 12.50
N CYS A 79 14.52 1.14 11.36
CA CYS A 79 13.71 1.57 10.23
C CYS A 79 12.23 1.21 10.45
N GLY A 80 11.31 2.15 10.15
CA GLY A 80 9.86 1.96 10.29
C GLY A 80 9.19 1.20 9.15
N GLY A 81 9.94 0.75 8.14
CA GLY A 81 9.36 0.13 6.94
C GLY A 81 8.87 -1.30 7.12
N CYS A 82 9.35 -2.03 8.12
CA CYS A 82 9.03 -3.43 8.38
C CYS A 82 8.60 -3.66 9.82
N ALA A 83 7.68 -4.61 10.02
CA ALA A 83 7.21 -5.04 11.35
C ALA A 83 7.64 -6.48 11.68
N PHE A 84 7.79 -7.36 10.69
CA PHE A 84 7.89 -8.81 10.87
C PHE A 84 9.23 -9.44 10.40
N GLN A 85 10.33 -8.66 10.37
CA GLN A 85 11.65 -9.20 10.01
C GLN A 85 12.17 -10.24 11.03
N HIS A 86 11.64 -10.26 12.25
CA HIS A 86 12.08 -11.09 13.37
C HIS A 86 11.28 -12.40 13.53
N ILE A 87 10.35 -12.68 12.62
CA ILE A 87 9.56 -13.93 12.62
C ILE A 87 9.64 -14.63 11.25
N SER A 88 9.42 -15.95 11.26
CA SER A 88 9.33 -16.73 10.02
C SER A 88 8.18 -16.25 9.14
N TYR A 89 8.35 -16.36 7.83
CA TYR A 89 7.30 -15.91 6.90
C TYR A 89 6.02 -16.75 7.03
N GLU A 90 6.14 -18.01 7.37
CA GLU A 90 4.99 -18.87 7.66
C GLU A 90 4.14 -18.31 8.80
N LYS A 91 4.78 -17.86 9.88
CA LYS A 91 4.06 -17.26 11.02
C LYS A 91 3.43 -15.90 10.67
N GLU A 92 4.10 -15.13 9.83
CA GLU A 92 3.55 -13.89 9.29
C GLU A 92 2.28 -14.18 8.46
N LYS A 93 2.33 -15.17 7.56
CA LYS A 93 1.18 -15.59 6.72
C LYS A 93 -0.02 -16.04 7.57
N GLU A 94 0.21 -16.90 8.56
CA GLU A 94 -0.82 -17.33 9.51
C GLU A 94 -1.48 -16.13 10.20
N HIS A 95 -0.66 -15.18 10.68
CA HIS A 95 -1.16 -14.00 11.36
C HIS A 95 -2.02 -13.12 10.42
N LYS A 96 -1.57 -12.90 9.19
CA LYS A 96 -2.29 -12.08 8.21
C LYS A 96 -3.63 -12.71 7.82
N LYS A 97 -3.65 -14.03 7.54
CA LYS A 97 -4.89 -14.76 7.25
C LYS A 97 -5.86 -14.67 8.42
N LYS A 98 -5.39 -14.99 9.62
CA LYS A 98 -6.18 -14.92 10.83
C LYS A 98 -6.74 -13.53 11.10
N ARG A 99 -5.96 -12.46 10.86
CA ARG A 99 -6.43 -11.08 11.02
C ARG A 99 -7.64 -10.75 10.14
N VAL A 100 -7.69 -11.29 8.92
CA VAL A 100 -8.84 -11.12 8.02
C VAL A 100 -10.05 -11.88 8.58
N GLU A 101 -9.88 -13.14 8.99
CA GLU A 101 -10.93 -13.97 9.55
C GLU A 101 -11.49 -13.41 10.87
N ASP A 102 -10.59 -12.96 11.77
CA ASP A 102 -10.97 -12.32 13.04
C ASP A 102 -11.77 -11.02 12.82
N ALA A 103 -11.45 -10.24 11.79
CA ALA A 103 -12.23 -9.04 11.46
C ALA A 103 -13.67 -9.39 11.06
N PHE A 104 -13.86 -10.41 10.23
CA PHE A 104 -15.19 -10.87 9.84
C PHE A 104 -15.98 -11.45 11.03
N SER A 105 -15.34 -12.25 11.86
CA SER A 105 -15.99 -12.85 13.04
C SER A 105 -16.37 -11.79 14.09
N HIS A 106 -15.47 -10.85 14.42
CA HIS A 106 -15.69 -9.93 15.54
C HIS A 106 -16.41 -8.64 15.15
N ILE A 107 -16.24 -8.15 13.91
CA ILE A 107 -16.85 -6.88 13.47
C ILE A 107 -18.12 -7.13 12.67
N ALA A 108 -18.08 -8.06 11.70
CA ALA A 108 -19.22 -8.35 10.85
C ALA A 108 -20.17 -9.39 11.44
N HIS A 109 -19.75 -10.12 12.47
CA HIS A 109 -20.47 -11.28 12.99
C HIS A 109 -20.81 -12.30 11.90
N ILE A 110 -19.84 -12.50 10.98
CA ILE A 110 -19.90 -13.46 9.88
C ILE A 110 -18.78 -14.48 10.10
N ASN A 111 -19.18 -15.76 10.28
CA ASN A 111 -18.23 -16.86 10.36
C ASN A 111 -17.89 -17.31 8.94
N ILE A 112 -16.78 -16.85 8.43
CA ILE A 112 -16.23 -17.22 7.12
C ILE A 112 -14.72 -17.35 7.25
N GLU A 113 -14.20 -18.44 6.70
CA GLU A 113 -12.76 -18.64 6.58
C GLU A 113 -12.27 -18.09 5.24
N ALA A 114 -11.08 -17.51 5.23
CA ALA A 114 -10.45 -17.15 3.98
C ALA A 114 -10.02 -18.43 3.23
N GLU A 115 -10.48 -18.59 1.99
CA GLU A 115 -10.18 -19.75 1.14
C GLU A 115 -8.66 -19.96 0.99
N THR A 116 -7.93 -18.83 0.92
CA THR A 116 -6.49 -18.82 0.76
C THR A 116 -5.90 -17.52 1.29
N LEU A 117 -4.59 -17.54 1.54
CA LEU A 117 -3.75 -16.36 1.51
C LEU A 117 -2.92 -16.41 0.22
N LEU A 118 -3.24 -15.54 -0.73
CA LEU A 118 -2.46 -15.39 -1.96
C LEU A 118 -1.05 -14.90 -1.61
N THR A 119 -0.03 -15.55 -2.14
CA THR A 119 1.37 -15.20 -1.94
C THR A 119 2.24 -15.88 -3.00
N ASP A 120 3.27 -15.19 -3.46
CA ASP A 120 4.35 -15.73 -4.29
C ASP A 120 5.55 -16.20 -3.45
N ASN A 121 5.47 -16.09 -2.12
CA ASN A 121 6.54 -16.34 -1.15
C ASN A 121 7.80 -15.45 -1.31
N LYS A 122 7.75 -14.41 -2.13
CA LYS A 122 8.83 -13.46 -2.36
C LYS A 122 8.81 -12.37 -1.28
N THR A 123 9.74 -12.43 -0.34
CA THR A 123 9.79 -11.50 0.81
C THR A 123 10.79 -10.36 0.63
N THR A 124 11.47 -10.31 -0.50
CA THR A 124 12.50 -9.30 -0.86
C THR A 124 12.30 -8.81 -2.29
N CYS A 125 12.85 -7.67 -2.63
CA CYS A 125 12.87 -7.07 -3.97
C CYS A 125 11.50 -6.99 -4.66
N TYR A 126 10.41 -6.89 -3.91
CA TYR A 126 9.05 -6.86 -4.46
C TYR A 126 8.47 -5.45 -4.62
N ARG A 127 9.08 -4.44 -3.95
CA ARG A 127 8.55 -3.06 -3.97
C ARG A 127 9.08 -2.29 -5.16
N ASN A 128 8.24 -2.08 -6.15
CA ASN A 128 8.56 -1.35 -7.37
C ASN A 128 8.57 0.18 -7.22
N LYS A 129 8.34 0.69 -6.01
CA LYS A 129 8.33 2.13 -5.70
C LYS A 129 9.03 2.42 -4.39
N ALA A 130 9.85 3.46 -4.38
CA ALA A 130 10.49 3.98 -3.19
C ALA A 130 10.36 5.51 -3.11
N GLN A 131 10.23 6.01 -1.88
CA GLN A 131 10.22 7.43 -1.57
C GLN A 131 11.23 7.64 -0.45
N TYR A 132 12.44 8.04 -0.81
CA TYR A 132 13.54 8.23 0.14
C TYR A 132 13.55 9.67 0.64
N PRO A 133 13.18 9.96 1.90
CA PRO A 133 13.48 11.25 2.50
C PRO A 133 15.00 11.48 2.54
N VAL A 134 15.38 12.69 2.22
CA VAL A 134 16.75 13.15 2.35
C VAL A 134 16.83 14.06 3.58
N SER A 135 17.81 13.87 4.44
CA SER A 135 18.02 14.73 5.60
C SER A 135 19.51 14.97 5.85
N PHE A 136 19.81 16.07 6.50
CA PHE A 136 21.17 16.42 6.90
C PHE A 136 21.19 16.77 8.40
N ASP A 137 21.78 15.87 9.17
CA ASP A 137 22.03 16.03 10.62
C ASP A 137 23.46 15.60 10.87
N ARG A 138 24.39 16.53 10.91
CA ARG A 138 25.85 16.31 10.93
C ARG A 138 26.40 15.58 9.71
N GLN A 139 25.61 14.70 9.13
CA GLN A 139 25.91 13.94 7.91
C GLN A 139 24.68 13.79 7.03
N LEU A 140 24.88 13.59 5.72
CA LEU A 140 23.82 13.31 4.76
C LEU A 140 23.23 11.92 5.03
N LYS A 141 21.91 11.84 5.16
CA LYS A 141 21.15 10.60 5.29
C LYS A 141 20.12 10.51 4.16
N ILE A 142 20.09 9.36 3.50
CA ILE A 142 19.09 9.01 2.49
C ILE A 142 18.55 7.65 2.87
N GLY A 143 17.25 7.53 3.14
CA GLY A 143 16.72 6.25 3.61
C GLY A 143 15.23 6.29 3.95
N PHE A 144 14.85 5.84 5.13
CA PHE A 144 13.45 5.78 5.54
C PHE A 144 13.27 6.32 6.96
N PHE A 145 12.06 6.74 7.29
CA PHE A 145 11.76 7.24 8.62
C PHE A 145 11.81 6.12 9.67
N ALA A 146 12.34 6.45 10.84
CA ALA A 146 12.21 5.61 12.02
C ALA A 146 10.73 5.52 12.46
N PRO A 147 10.32 4.43 13.13
CA PRO A 147 8.94 4.26 13.55
C PRO A 147 8.41 5.46 14.35
N ARG A 148 7.26 5.98 13.95
CA ARG A 148 6.57 7.12 14.62
C ARG A 148 7.43 8.38 14.77
N SER A 149 8.31 8.64 13.82
CA SER A 149 9.28 9.74 13.86
C SER A 149 9.57 10.26 12.46
N HIS A 150 10.00 11.51 12.34
CA HIS A 150 10.57 12.09 11.11
C HIS A 150 12.10 11.91 11.04
N ARG A 151 12.72 11.22 12.01
CA ARG A 151 14.15 10.91 11.96
C ARG A 151 14.43 9.93 10.83
N VAL A 152 15.30 10.31 9.89
CA VAL A 152 15.72 9.45 8.79
C VAL A 152 16.77 8.46 9.28
N VAL A 153 16.53 7.19 9.04
CA VAL A 153 17.50 6.10 9.15
C VAL A 153 18.20 6.01 7.81
N ASP A 154 19.52 6.23 7.79
CA ASP A 154 20.32 6.12 6.59
C ASP A 154 20.29 4.67 6.09
N CYS A 155 19.85 4.44 4.87
CA CYS A 155 19.63 3.11 4.32
C CYS A 155 20.20 3.04 2.90
N GLU A 156 21.38 2.46 2.77
CA GLU A 156 22.05 2.34 1.48
C GLU A 156 21.41 1.27 0.59
N ASN A 157 20.88 0.21 1.18
CA ASN A 157 20.26 -0.89 0.46
C ASN A 157 19.07 -1.45 1.26
N CYS A 158 17.85 -1.20 0.79
CA CYS A 158 16.65 -1.79 1.36
C CYS A 158 16.35 -3.12 0.68
N ILE A 159 16.34 -4.21 1.44
CA ILE A 159 16.09 -5.55 0.91
C ILE A 159 14.71 -5.74 0.27
N LEU A 160 13.75 -4.83 0.53
CA LEU A 160 12.42 -4.87 -0.10
C LEU A 160 12.41 -4.22 -1.49
N GLN A 161 13.44 -3.41 -1.80
CA GLN A 161 13.53 -2.65 -3.04
C GLN A 161 14.37 -3.38 -4.10
N PRO A 162 14.15 -3.13 -5.40
CA PRO A 162 15.04 -3.60 -6.45
C PRO A 162 16.47 -3.06 -6.26
N PRO A 163 17.52 -3.86 -6.53
CA PRO A 163 18.91 -3.44 -6.34
C PRO A 163 19.29 -2.14 -7.06
N ILE A 164 18.70 -1.90 -8.24
CA ILE A 164 18.90 -0.68 -9.04
C ILE A 164 18.59 0.61 -8.26
N PHE A 165 17.65 0.57 -7.30
CA PHE A 165 17.33 1.73 -6.49
C PHE A 165 18.50 2.13 -5.58
N ALA A 166 19.25 1.15 -5.05
CA ALA A 166 20.45 1.43 -4.26
C ALA A 166 21.53 2.10 -5.12
N ASP A 167 21.68 1.70 -6.38
CA ASP A 167 22.68 2.31 -7.29
C ASP A 167 22.30 3.75 -7.64
N ILE A 168 21.02 4.02 -7.90
CA ILE A 168 20.52 5.38 -8.12
C ILE A 168 20.71 6.25 -6.86
N VAL A 169 20.41 5.73 -5.67
CA VAL A 169 20.62 6.46 -4.40
C VAL A 169 22.10 6.79 -4.19
N LYS A 170 23.04 5.90 -4.55
CA LYS A 170 24.49 6.18 -4.51
C LYS A 170 24.89 7.33 -5.45
N ILE A 171 24.28 7.40 -6.66
CA ILE A 171 24.48 8.51 -7.59
C ILE A 171 24.03 9.82 -6.95
N PHE A 172 22.81 9.86 -6.40
CA PHE A 172 22.31 11.05 -5.70
C PHE A 172 23.18 11.45 -4.52
N ARG A 173 23.64 10.51 -3.71
CA ARG A 173 24.54 10.79 -2.59
C ARG A 173 25.82 11.49 -3.02
N LYS A 174 26.47 10.97 -4.06
CA LYS A 174 27.69 11.59 -4.63
C LYS A 174 27.39 12.98 -5.20
N PHE A 175 26.29 13.11 -5.94
CA PHE A 175 25.85 14.39 -6.54
C PHE A 175 25.58 15.48 -5.49
N ILE A 176 24.84 15.14 -4.42
CA ILE A 176 24.50 16.05 -3.33
C ILE A 176 25.77 16.58 -2.65
N ILE A 177 26.71 15.66 -2.31
CA ILE A 177 27.94 16.01 -1.61
C ILE A 177 28.86 16.85 -2.50
N LYS A 178 29.07 16.41 -3.75
CA LYS A 178 29.98 17.08 -4.70
C LYS A 178 29.55 18.51 -5.02
N ASN A 179 28.25 18.71 -5.22
CA ASN A 179 27.69 19.98 -5.69
C ASN A 179 27.11 20.87 -4.57
N GLY A 180 27.24 20.45 -3.30
CA GLY A 180 26.75 21.23 -2.17
C GLY A 180 25.22 21.44 -2.21
N ILE A 181 24.45 20.48 -2.73
CA ILE A 181 22.99 20.60 -2.82
C ILE A 181 22.41 20.65 -1.41
N THR A 182 21.68 21.71 -1.12
CA THR A 182 21.06 21.91 0.19
C THR A 182 19.90 20.93 0.38
N VAL A 183 19.80 20.35 1.57
CA VAL A 183 18.75 19.41 1.94
C VAL A 183 17.64 20.16 2.66
N TYR A 184 16.39 19.80 2.34
CA TYR A 184 15.21 20.44 2.93
C TYR A 184 15.07 20.12 4.41
N ASP A 185 14.92 21.17 5.21
CA ASP A 185 14.60 21.13 6.64
C ASP A 185 13.11 21.47 6.82
N SER A 186 12.33 20.50 7.26
CA SER A 186 10.86 20.65 7.40
C SER A 186 10.45 21.57 8.55
N GLU A 187 11.31 21.77 9.55
CA GLU A 187 11.04 22.68 10.68
C GLU A 187 11.24 24.14 10.27
N LYS A 188 12.33 24.41 9.55
CA LYS A 188 12.70 25.76 9.09
C LYS A 188 12.07 26.12 7.74
N HIS A 189 11.59 25.13 6.99
CA HIS A 189 11.09 25.28 5.63
C HIS A 189 12.15 25.89 4.67
N THR A 190 13.39 25.43 4.81
CA THR A 190 14.54 25.88 4.02
C THR A 190 15.26 24.69 3.40
N GLY A 191 16.12 24.96 2.40
CA GLY A 191 16.84 23.92 1.65
C GLY A 191 16.03 23.43 0.46
N LEU A 192 16.68 22.70 -0.44
CA LEU A 192 16.16 22.39 -1.77
C LEU A 192 15.64 20.95 -1.89
N LEU A 193 16.51 19.94 -1.75
CA LEU A 193 16.15 18.56 -2.03
C LEU A 193 15.40 17.92 -0.84
N ARG A 194 14.16 17.50 -1.09
CA ARG A 194 13.27 16.91 -0.09
C ARG A 194 13.32 15.38 -0.09
N HIS A 195 13.08 14.79 -1.27
CA HIS A 195 12.98 13.33 -1.44
C HIS A 195 13.56 12.91 -2.77
N ILE A 196 13.95 11.63 -2.83
CA ILE A 196 14.22 10.92 -4.06
C ILE A 196 13.09 9.91 -4.24
N TYR A 197 12.31 10.05 -5.31
CA TYR A 197 11.24 9.13 -5.65
C TYR A 197 11.68 8.27 -6.83
N LEU A 198 11.57 6.96 -6.67
CA LEU A 198 11.94 5.98 -7.68
C LEU A 198 10.76 5.06 -7.97
N ARG A 199 10.57 4.72 -9.22
CA ARG A 199 9.56 3.78 -9.69
C ARG A 199 10.18 2.86 -10.75
N LEU A 200 9.93 1.56 -10.60
CA LEU A 200 10.25 0.53 -11.58
C LEU A 200 8.94 0.01 -12.18
N ALA A 201 8.88 -0.11 -13.48
CA ALA A 201 7.86 -0.87 -14.19
C ALA A 201 8.40 -2.30 -14.36
N GLU A 202 7.81 -3.26 -13.63
CA GLU A 202 8.38 -4.61 -13.50
C GLU A 202 8.41 -5.38 -14.82
N ALA A 203 7.33 -5.30 -15.61
CA ALA A 203 7.22 -6.06 -16.86
C ALA A 203 8.12 -5.50 -17.98
N THR A 204 8.36 -4.18 -18.02
CA THR A 204 9.19 -3.53 -19.05
C THR A 204 10.62 -3.29 -18.61
N GLY A 205 10.89 -3.29 -17.30
CA GLY A 205 12.16 -2.92 -16.71
C GLY A 205 12.47 -1.43 -16.74
N GLU A 206 11.50 -0.58 -17.11
CA GLU A 206 11.67 0.87 -17.19
C GLU A 206 11.70 1.51 -15.80
N VAL A 207 12.62 2.45 -15.60
CA VAL A 207 12.81 3.16 -14.34
C VAL A 207 12.53 4.65 -14.52
N MET A 208 11.70 5.19 -13.63
CA MET A 208 11.50 6.61 -13.43
C MET A 208 12.25 7.08 -12.19
N VAL A 209 13.00 8.15 -12.35
CA VAL A 209 13.72 8.84 -11.27
C VAL A 209 13.13 10.23 -11.10
N CYS A 210 12.70 10.57 -9.88
CA CYS A 210 12.13 11.86 -9.60
C CYS A 210 12.82 12.49 -8.39
N ALA A 211 13.37 13.71 -8.57
CA ALA A 211 13.86 14.53 -7.48
C ALA A 211 12.75 15.47 -7.01
N VAL A 212 12.37 15.34 -5.73
CA VAL A 212 11.35 16.23 -5.11
C VAL A 212 12.05 17.42 -4.48
N ILE A 213 11.75 18.63 -4.95
CA ILE A 213 12.46 19.83 -4.57
C ILE A 213 11.53 20.92 -4.01
N ASN A 214 12.07 21.71 -3.08
CA ASN A 214 11.48 22.94 -2.56
C ASN A 214 12.06 24.15 -3.32
N GLY A 215 11.80 24.22 -4.62
CA GLY A 215 12.37 25.23 -5.50
C GLY A 215 11.80 25.11 -6.90
N GLU A 216 12.36 25.83 -7.86
CA GLU A 216 11.94 25.82 -9.27
C GLU A 216 12.81 24.90 -10.12
N ASP A 217 14.09 24.79 -9.77
CA ASP A 217 15.05 23.99 -10.51
C ASP A 217 16.10 23.35 -9.59
N LEU A 218 16.80 22.33 -10.08
CA LEU A 218 17.89 21.65 -9.39
C LEU A 218 19.23 22.11 -9.98
N PRO A 219 20.07 22.85 -9.22
CA PRO A 219 21.39 23.23 -9.68
C PRO A 219 22.22 22.01 -10.10
N HIS A 220 23.02 22.16 -11.15
CA HIS A 220 23.87 21.09 -11.70
C HIS A 220 23.10 19.85 -12.19
N LYS A 221 21.79 19.94 -12.46
CA LYS A 221 20.96 18.79 -12.88
C LYS A 221 21.52 18.04 -14.10
N ASN A 222 22.20 18.71 -15.02
CA ASN A 222 22.78 18.06 -16.20
C ASN A 222 23.83 16.99 -15.84
N GLU A 223 24.62 17.22 -14.79
CA GLU A 223 25.55 16.23 -14.27
C GLU A 223 24.83 15.02 -13.67
N LEU A 224 23.73 15.27 -12.93
CA LEU A 224 22.91 14.20 -12.39
C LEU A 224 22.26 13.38 -13.52
N ILE A 225 21.72 14.06 -14.54
CA ILE A 225 21.10 13.43 -15.71
C ILE A 225 22.14 12.54 -16.43
N GLU A 226 23.33 13.07 -16.70
CA GLU A 226 24.41 12.29 -17.35
C GLU A 226 24.70 11.00 -16.59
N LYS A 227 24.82 11.07 -15.26
CA LYS A 227 25.10 9.88 -14.44
C LYS A 227 23.92 8.90 -14.36
N LEU A 228 22.69 9.39 -14.32
CA LEU A 228 21.52 8.53 -14.29
C LEU A 228 21.28 7.84 -15.64
N THR A 229 21.59 8.49 -16.75
CA THR A 229 21.44 7.94 -18.10
C THR A 229 22.49 6.89 -18.48
N GLU A 230 23.57 6.74 -17.69
CA GLU A 230 24.48 5.59 -17.78
C GLU A 230 23.76 4.27 -17.41
N ILE A 231 22.59 4.35 -16.75
CA ILE A 231 21.75 3.19 -16.41
C ILE A 231 20.71 3.00 -17.53
N PRO A 232 20.81 1.96 -18.37
CA PRO A 232 19.97 1.82 -19.57
C PRO A 232 18.47 1.71 -19.31
N SER A 233 18.08 1.23 -18.13
CA SER A 233 16.67 1.11 -17.71
C SER A 233 16.04 2.42 -17.29
N VAL A 234 16.79 3.47 -16.98
CA VAL A 234 16.22 4.81 -16.72
C VAL A 234 15.66 5.34 -18.03
N LYS A 235 14.36 5.65 -18.03
CA LYS A 235 13.59 6.17 -19.19
C LYS A 235 12.95 7.52 -18.92
N SER A 236 12.87 7.92 -17.65
CA SER A 236 12.23 9.15 -17.22
C SER A 236 13.00 9.77 -16.07
N ILE A 237 13.36 11.04 -16.18
CA ILE A 237 13.92 11.86 -15.08
C ILE A 237 13.07 13.10 -14.93
N VAL A 238 12.52 13.29 -13.73
CA VAL A 238 11.53 14.30 -13.42
C VAL A 238 11.96 15.14 -12.22
N LEU A 239 11.71 16.43 -12.23
CA LEU A 239 11.68 17.27 -11.04
C LEU A 239 10.22 17.37 -10.60
N ASN A 240 9.94 17.03 -9.38
CA ASN A 240 8.64 17.30 -8.76
C ASN A 240 8.79 18.50 -7.81
N ILE A 241 8.02 19.52 -8.09
CA ILE A 241 8.07 20.79 -7.36
C ILE A 241 7.07 20.74 -6.21
N ASN A 242 7.59 20.71 -4.99
CA ASN A 242 6.79 20.72 -3.77
C ASN A 242 7.29 21.82 -2.84
N ARG A 243 6.71 23.01 -2.93
CA ARG A 243 7.02 24.16 -2.09
C ARG A 243 6.13 24.25 -0.85
N ASP A 244 5.17 23.36 -0.71
CA ASP A 244 4.22 23.40 0.38
C ASP A 244 4.84 22.91 1.69
N ARG A 245 4.48 23.54 2.79
CA ARG A 245 4.81 23.06 4.14
C ARG A 245 3.84 21.93 4.55
N THR A 246 4.07 20.76 4.02
CA THR A 246 3.18 19.60 4.13
C THR A 246 3.96 18.30 4.31
N ASN A 247 3.30 17.28 4.85
CA ASN A 247 3.79 15.91 4.90
C ASN A 247 3.54 15.13 3.58
N VAL A 248 2.83 15.73 2.61
CA VAL A 248 2.65 15.14 1.29
C VAL A 248 3.99 15.20 0.55
N ILE A 249 4.46 14.07 0.04
CA ILE A 249 5.79 13.96 -0.55
C ILE A 249 5.84 14.64 -1.91
N LEU A 250 4.91 14.28 -2.82
CA LEU A 250 4.88 14.84 -4.17
C LEU A 250 4.00 16.09 -4.24
N GLY A 251 4.54 17.16 -4.81
CA GLY A 251 3.77 18.32 -5.23
C GLY A 251 2.97 18.04 -6.50
N LYS A 252 2.11 18.95 -6.89
CA LYS A 252 1.24 18.82 -8.07
C LYS A 252 1.99 19.06 -9.40
N GLU A 253 3.06 19.80 -9.37
CA GLU A 253 3.84 20.16 -10.56
C GLU A 253 4.98 19.19 -10.78
N CYS A 254 5.06 18.64 -12.02
CA CYS A 254 6.11 17.76 -12.46
C CYS A 254 6.73 18.29 -13.76
N VAL A 255 8.06 18.42 -13.80
CA VAL A 255 8.82 18.88 -14.95
C VAL A 255 9.73 17.74 -15.41
N THR A 256 9.49 17.20 -16.59
CA THR A 256 10.37 16.19 -17.21
C THR A 256 11.64 16.89 -17.66
N VAL A 257 12.78 16.51 -17.13
CA VAL A 257 14.10 17.09 -17.46
C VAL A 257 14.90 16.20 -18.41
N TRP A 258 14.53 14.92 -18.54
CA TRP A 258 15.10 14.01 -19.52
C TRP A 258 14.17 12.80 -19.77
N GLY A 259 14.15 12.32 -21.02
CA GLY A 259 13.39 11.15 -21.44
C GLY A 259 11.89 11.40 -21.50
N ASN A 260 11.09 10.42 -21.12
CA ASN A 260 9.64 10.47 -21.19
C ASN A 260 9.03 11.07 -19.90
N ASP A 261 7.81 11.59 -19.98
CA ASP A 261 7.02 12.05 -18.84
C ASP A 261 6.39 10.91 -18.02
N CYS A 262 6.53 9.68 -18.49
CA CYS A 262 5.99 8.47 -17.90
C CYS A 262 6.88 7.26 -18.22
N ILE A 263 6.60 6.15 -17.54
CA ILE A 263 7.06 4.81 -17.88
C ILE A 263 5.85 3.90 -18.09
N TYR A 264 6.05 2.74 -18.71
CA TYR A 264 4.98 1.81 -18.97
C TYR A 264 5.22 0.47 -18.30
N ASP A 265 4.16 -0.06 -17.68
CA ASP A 265 4.14 -1.42 -17.14
C ASP A 265 3.03 -2.24 -17.80
N VAL A 266 3.00 -3.55 -17.58
CA VAL A 266 1.92 -4.44 -18.03
C VAL A 266 1.40 -5.21 -16.82
N LEU A 267 0.12 -5.02 -16.49
CA LEU A 267 -0.52 -5.70 -15.36
C LEU A 267 -1.80 -6.40 -15.83
N CYS A 268 -1.94 -7.68 -15.57
CA CYS A 268 -3.06 -8.51 -16.07
C CYS A 268 -3.30 -8.37 -17.58
N GLY A 269 -2.21 -8.23 -18.36
CA GLY A 269 -2.28 -8.06 -19.81
C GLY A 269 -2.71 -6.67 -20.29
N VAL A 270 -2.86 -5.70 -19.40
CA VAL A 270 -3.14 -4.29 -19.72
C VAL A 270 -1.83 -3.49 -19.61
N LYS A 271 -1.47 -2.80 -20.70
CA LYS A 271 -0.40 -1.82 -20.70
C LYS A 271 -0.85 -0.58 -19.91
N VAL A 272 -0.13 -0.23 -18.86
CA VAL A 272 -0.48 0.86 -17.96
C VAL A 272 0.57 1.96 -18.03
N ARG A 273 0.10 3.18 -18.30
CA ARG A 273 0.93 4.39 -18.24
C ARG A 273 1.10 4.83 -16.79
N LEU A 274 2.34 5.02 -16.38
CA LEU A 274 2.71 5.41 -15.01
C LEU A 274 3.42 6.76 -15.03
N SER A 275 2.70 7.82 -14.66
CA SER A 275 3.27 9.15 -14.39
C SER A 275 3.83 9.22 -12.96
N PRO A 276 4.57 10.27 -12.58
CA PRO A 276 5.03 10.43 -11.19
C PRO A 276 3.89 10.40 -10.17
N LEU A 277 2.72 10.95 -10.51
CA LEU A 277 1.57 11.10 -9.63
C LEU A 277 0.57 9.92 -9.70
N SER A 278 0.66 9.04 -10.71
CA SER A 278 -0.25 7.90 -10.84
C SER A 278 -0.16 6.96 -9.64
N PHE A 279 -1.32 6.56 -9.10
CA PHE A 279 -1.35 5.42 -8.18
C PHE A 279 -1.05 4.12 -8.95
N TYR A 280 -0.24 3.26 -8.36
CA TYR A 280 0.04 1.91 -8.86
C TYR A 280 0.46 1.02 -7.70
N GLN A 281 0.06 -0.24 -7.73
CA GLN A 281 0.39 -1.20 -6.67
C GLN A 281 1.91 -1.43 -6.60
N VAL A 282 2.44 -1.42 -5.38
CA VAL A 282 3.90 -1.47 -5.18
C VAL A 282 4.50 -2.88 -5.26
N ASN A 283 3.68 -3.91 -5.33
CA ASN A 283 4.06 -5.30 -5.56
C ASN A 283 3.30 -5.79 -6.79
N HIS A 284 3.95 -5.77 -7.92
CA HIS A 284 3.38 -6.09 -9.22
C HIS A 284 2.81 -7.51 -9.27
N ASP A 285 3.62 -8.52 -8.90
CA ASP A 285 3.24 -9.93 -9.01
C ASP A 285 2.04 -10.26 -8.11
N MET A 286 2.03 -9.70 -6.92
CA MET A 286 0.90 -9.90 -6.00
C MET A 286 -0.34 -9.08 -6.37
N ALA A 287 -0.17 -7.90 -6.99
CA ALA A 287 -1.29 -7.14 -7.54
C ALA A 287 -1.96 -7.90 -8.68
N GLN A 288 -1.18 -8.57 -9.54
CA GLN A 288 -1.71 -9.42 -10.58
C GLN A 288 -2.57 -10.55 -9.99
N GLN A 289 -2.05 -11.30 -9.00
CA GLN A 289 -2.80 -12.36 -8.34
C GLN A 289 -4.08 -11.84 -7.64
N LEU A 290 -4.02 -10.67 -7.02
CA LEU A 290 -5.17 -10.03 -6.39
C LEU A 290 -6.26 -9.69 -7.42
N TYR A 291 -5.88 -9.11 -8.55
CA TYR A 291 -6.80 -8.71 -9.61
C TYR A 291 -7.35 -9.93 -10.37
N GLU A 292 -6.54 -10.97 -10.57
CA GLU A 292 -7.00 -12.25 -11.11
C GLU A 292 -8.03 -12.91 -10.16
N LYS A 293 -7.83 -12.83 -8.84
CA LYS A 293 -8.81 -13.30 -7.85
C LYS A 293 -10.10 -12.47 -7.87
N ALA A 294 -10.01 -11.16 -8.02
CA ALA A 294 -11.18 -10.31 -8.20
C ALA A 294 -11.94 -10.65 -9.49
N ALA A 295 -11.23 -10.92 -10.59
CA ALA A 295 -11.82 -11.36 -11.86
C ALA A 295 -12.47 -12.74 -11.75
N GLU A 296 -11.87 -13.69 -11.02
CA GLU A 296 -12.47 -14.99 -10.71
C GLU A 296 -13.80 -14.80 -9.96
N TYR A 297 -13.84 -13.92 -8.95
CA TYR A 297 -15.05 -13.64 -8.19
C TYR A 297 -16.12 -12.89 -9.00
N ALA A 298 -15.70 -12.00 -9.90
CA ALA A 298 -16.60 -11.34 -10.84
C ALA A 298 -17.29 -12.32 -11.79
N CYS A 299 -16.65 -13.43 -12.15
CA CYS A 299 -17.19 -14.54 -12.95
C CYS A 299 -17.90 -14.06 -14.23
N LEU A 300 -17.17 -13.27 -15.05
CA LEU A 300 -17.73 -12.63 -16.24
C LEU A 300 -17.83 -13.61 -17.43
N SER A 301 -18.91 -13.50 -18.20
CA SER A 301 -19.23 -14.33 -19.37
C SER A 301 -19.23 -13.57 -20.71
N GLY A 302 -18.97 -12.26 -20.69
CA GLY A 302 -19.03 -11.37 -21.85
C GLY A 302 -20.37 -10.62 -22.00
N LYS A 303 -21.32 -10.83 -21.10
CA LYS A 303 -22.65 -10.24 -21.15
C LYS A 303 -22.87 -9.16 -20.08
N GLU A 304 -22.01 -9.12 -19.10
CA GLU A 304 -22.16 -8.31 -17.90
C GLU A 304 -21.73 -6.86 -18.12
N THR A 305 -22.50 -5.94 -17.54
CA THR A 305 -22.11 -4.55 -17.28
C THR A 305 -21.43 -4.51 -15.91
N VAL A 306 -20.18 -4.08 -15.89
CA VAL A 306 -19.35 -3.96 -14.68
C VAL A 306 -19.21 -2.49 -14.30
N LEU A 307 -19.50 -2.18 -13.05
CA LEU A 307 -19.27 -0.86 -12.45
C LEU A 307 -18.03 -0.93 -11.55
N ASP A 308 -16.96 -0.23 -11.91
CA ASP A 308 -15.70 -0.16 -11.18
C ASP A 308 -15.63 1.16 -10.40
N MET A 309 -15.95 1.08 -9.12
CA MET A 309 -15.94 2.25 -8.23
C MET A 309 -14.57 2.38 -7.58
N TYR A 310 -14.05 3.60 -7.54
CA TYR A 310 -12.65 3.92 -7.18
C TYR A 310 -11.64 3.36 -8.18
N CYS A 311 -11.97 3.47 -9.48
CA CYS A 311 -11.22 2.77 -10.53
C CYS A 311 -9.75 3.23 -10.71
N GLY A 312 -9.36 4.38 -10.13
CA GLY A 312 -8.01 4.92 -10.29
C GLY A 312 -7.65 5.10 -11.76
N THR A 313 -6.55 4.52 -12.20
CA THR A 313 -6.12 4.50 -13.61
C THR A 313 -6.82 3.40 -14.45
N GLY A 314 -7.90 2.83 -13.92
CA GLY A 314 -8.75 1.85 -14.59
C GLY A 314 -8.21 0.42 -14.54
N THR A 315 -7.16 0.12 -13.82
CA THR A 315 -6.38 -1.13 -13.97
C THR A 315 -7.22 -2.38 -13.71
N ILE A 316 -8.08 -2.40 -12.66
CA ILE A 316 -8.90 -3.57 -12.34
C ILE A 316 -9.97 -3.77 -13.40
N GLY A 317 -10.78 -2.74 -13.69
CA GLY A 317 -11.85 -2.83 -14.70
C GLY A 317 -11.33 -3.17 -16.09
N LEU A 318 -10.25 -2.50 -16.54
CA LEU A 318 -9.66 -2.74 -17.85
C LEU A 318 -9.10 -4.17 -17.99
N SER A 319 -8.57 -4.77 -16.91
CA SER A 319 -8.10 -6.17 -16.93
C SER A 319 -9.23 -7.16 -17.24
N MET A 320 -10.47 -6.78 -16.96
CA MET A 320 -11.68 -7.60 -17.18
C MET A 320 -12.43 -7.24 -18.48
N ALA A 321 -12.05 -6.17 -19.18
CA ALA A 321 -12.80 -5.61 -20.31
C ALA A 321 -13.08 -6.61 -21.43
N LYS A 322 -12.13 -7.51 -21.73
CA LYS A 322 -12.30 -8.56 -22.77
C LYS A 322 -13.40 -9.59 -22.42
N LYS A 323 -13.75 -9.70 -21.11
CA LYS A 323 -14.76 -10.63 -20.61
C LYS A 323 -16.03 -9.92 -20.12
N ALA A 324 -16.15 -8.63 -20.37
CA ALA A 324 -17.31 -7.82 -20.00
C ALA A 324 -17.99 -7.25 -21.25
N LYS A 325 -19.31 -7.05 -21.19
CA LYS A 325 -20.06 -6.31 -22.21
C LYS A 325 -19.70 -4.82 -22.16
N ARG A 326 -19.59 -4.25 -20.97
CA ARG A 326 -19.30 -2.84 -20.73
C ARG A 326 -18.65 -2.67 -19.38
N ILE A 327 -17.69 -1.77 -19.31
CA ILE A 327 -17.07 -1.30 -18.04
C ILE A 327 -17.43 0.17 -17.85
N ILE A 328 -17.88 0.53 -16.65
CA ILE A 328 -18.12 1.92 -16.24
C ILE A 328 -17.23 2.17 -15.01
N GLY A 329 -16.19 2.98 -15.15
CA GLY A 329 -15.30 3.36 -14.06
C GLY A 329 -15.68 4.71 -13.46
N ALA A 330 -15.63 4.84 -12.13
CA ALA A 330 -15.78 6.11 -11.42
C ALA A 330 -14.57 6.40 -10.55
N GLU A 331 -14.02 7.61 -10.65
CA GLU A 331 -12.84 8.06 -9.91
C GLU A 331 -12.94 9.58 -9.66
N ILE A 332 -12.55 10.01 -8.46
CA ILE A 332 -12.64 11.42 -8.06
C ILE A 332 -11.46 12.27 -8.57
N VAL A 333 -10.31 11.63 -8.86
CA VAL A 333 -9.09 12.31 -9.27
C VAL A 333 -9.08 12.50 -10.80
N PRO A 334 -9.17 13.75 -11.32
CA PRO A 334 -9.27 13.99 -12.77
C PRO A 334 -8.10 13.42 -13.57
N GLU A 335 -6.88 13.51 -13.04
CA GLU A 335 -5.67 13.01 -13.68
C GLU A 335 -5.71 11.46 -13.81
N ALA A 336 -6.24 10.77 -12.80
CA ALA A 336 -6.39 9.31 -12.85
C ALA A 336 -7.45 8.90 -13.88
N VAL A 337 -8.55 9.65 -14.01
CA VAL A 337 -9.56 9.44 -15.06
C VAL A 337 -8.96 9.63 -16.45
N LEU A 338 -8.12 10.65 -16.63
CA LEU A 338 -7.41 10.86 -17.90
C LEU A 338 -6.46 9.69 -18.22
N ASP A 339 -5.73 9.22 -17.23
CA ASP A 339 -4.85 8.06 -17.38
C ASP A 339 -5.67 6.79 -17.67
N ALA A 340 -6.84 6.57 -17.04
CA ALA A 340 -7.72 5.45 -17.33
C ALA A 340 -8.22 5.45 -18.79
N LYS A 341 -8.64 6.61 -19.28
CA LYS A 341 -9.05 6.78 -20.70
C LYS A 341 -7.91 6.52 -21.68
N ARG A 342 -6.70 7.01 -21.36
CA ARG A 342 -5.50 6.73 -22.17
C ARG A 342 -5.14 5.25 -22.16
N ASN A 343 -5.16 4.62 -20.97
CA ASN A 343 -4.91 3.20 -20.84
C ASN A 343 -5.92 2.36 -21.66
N ALA A 344 -7.20 2.72 -21.64
CA ALA A 344 -8.20 2.06 -22.48
C ALA A 344 -7.87 2.19 -23.97
N LEU A 345 -7.58 3.41 -24.42
CA LEU A 345 -7.23 3.69 -25.83
C LEU A 345 -5.97 2.95 -26.27
N GLU A 346 -4.89 2.99 -25.48
CA GLU A 346 -3.61 2.35 -25.81
C GLU A 346 -3.69 0.82 -25.83
N ASN A 347 -4.70 0.23 -25.16
CA ASN A 347 -4.96 -1.20 -25.16
C ASN A 347 -6.07 -1.63 -26.16
N GLY A 348 -6.62 -0.69 -26.97
CA GLY A 348 -7.70 -0.98 -27.89
C GLY A 348 -9.01 -1.42 -27.21
N ILE A 349 -9.26 -0.94 -25.98
CA ILE A 349 -10.46 -1.26 -25.20
C ILE A 349 -11.52 -0.18 -25.49
N GLU A 350 -12.56 -0.57 -26.24
CA GLU A 350 -13.62 0.35 -26.69
C GLU A 350 -14.88 0.27 -25.81
N ASN A 351 -15.01 -0.76 -24.98
CA ASN A 351 -16.18 -1.02 -24.14
C ASN A 351 -16.04 -0.48 -22.71
N ALA A 352 -15.09 0.43 -22.47
CA ALA A 352 -14.86 1.07 -21.17
C ALA A 352 -15.10 2.58 -21.24
N GLU A 353 -15.80 3.12 -20.25
CA GLU A 353 -16.01 4.56 -20.06
C GLU A 353 -15.70 4.96 -18.62
N PHE A 354 -15.29 6.23 -18.43
CA PHE A 354 -14.84 6.72 -17.13
C PHE A 354 -15.48 8.06 -16.80
N ILE A 355 -15.98 8.16 -15.55
CA ILE A 355 -16.65 9.31 -14.95
C ILE A 355 -15.74 9.91 -13.88
N CYS A 356 -15.55 11.24 -13.93
CA CYS A 356 -14.82 11.96 -12.89
C CYS A 356 -15.81 12.49 -11.85
N ALA A 357 -16.01 11.74 -10.77
CA ALA A 357 -16.90 12.11 -9.67
C ALA A 357 -16.54 11.35 -8.38
N ASP A 358 -17.03 11.83 -7.23
CA ASP A 358 -17.04 11.03 -6.01
C ASP A 358 -17.84 9.74 -6.23
N ALA A 359 -17.40 8.65 -5.62
CA ALA A 359 -18.03 7.33 -5.84
C ALA A 359 -19.51 7.32 -5.48
N GLY A 360 -19.93 8.01 -4.40
CA GLY A 360 -21.33 8.11 -4.00
C GLY A 360 -22.15 8.93 -4.99
N GLU A 361 -21.62 10.06 -5.46
CA GLU A 361 -22.29 10.92 -6.47
C GLU A 361 -22.42 10.18 -7.81
N ALA A 362 -21.34 9.51 -8.26
CA ALA A 362 -21.38 8.69 -9.47
C ALA A 362 -22.43 7.56 -9.38
N ALA A 363 -22.50 6.86 -8.24
CA ALA A 363 -23.50 5.81 -8.04
C ALA A 363 -24.91 6.37 -8.07
N GLN A 364 -25.17 7.53 -7.46
CA GLN A 364 -26.47 8.20 -7.48
C GLN A 364 -26.87 8.63 -8.92
N GLU A 365 -25.93 9.23 -9.66
CA GLU A 365 -26.17 9.61 -11.05
C GLU A 365 -26.51 8.39 -11.92
N LEU A 366 -25.70 7.34 -11.84
CA LEU A 366 -25.90 6.11 -12.60
C LEU A 366 -27.23 5.43 -12.24
N SER A 367 -27.56 5.38 -10.95
CA SER A 367 -28.85 4.85 -10.47
C SER A 367 -30.02 5.66 -11.02
N SER A 368 -29.95 7.00 -11.01
CA SER A 368 -31.00 7.88 -11.56
C SER A 368 -31.19 7.73 -13.06
N ARG A 369 -30.13 7.39 -13.79
CA ARG A 369 -30.14 7.09 -15.23
C ARG A 369 -30.64 5.67 -15.55
N GLY A 370 -31.04 4.90 -14.53
CA GLY A 370 -31.54 3.53 -14.69
C GLY A 370 -30.46 2.51 -15.08
N ILE A 371 -29.19 2.81 -14.85
CA ILE A 371 -28.09 1.86 -15.09
C ILE A 371 -28.19 0.70 -14.08
N LYS A 372 -28.20 -0.51 -14.58
CA LYS A 372 -28.25 -1.75 -13.80
C LYS A 372 -26.97 -2.55 -14.07
N PRO A 373 -25.93 -2.39 -13.24
CA PRO A 373 -24.73 -3.21 -13.37
C PRO A 373 -25.03 -4.65 -12.90
N ASP A 374 -24.47 -5.63 -13.59
CA ASP A 374 -24.53 -7.03 -13.16
C ASP A 374 -23.49 -7.30 -12.06
N VAL A 375 -22.35 -6.62 -12.14
CA VAL A 375 -21.23 -6.73 -11.19
C VAL A 375 -20.76 -5.34 -10.78
N VAL A 376 -20.50 -5.16 -9.47
CA VAL A 376 -19.85 -3.96 -8.93
C VAL A 376 -18.50 -4.36 -8.35
N LEU A 377 -17.43 -3.68 -8.77
CA LEU A 377 -16.10 -3.75 -8.20
C LEU A 377 -15.91 -2.58 -7.25
N LEU A 378 -15.38 -2.85 -6.07
CA LEU A 378 -15.04 -1.86 -5.05
C LEU A 378 -13.58 -2.03 -4.66
N ASP A 379 -12.79 -0.95 -4.73
CA ASP A 379 -11.42 -0.87 -4.19
C ASP A 379 -11.24 0.48 -3.46
N PRO A 380 -11.97 0.72 -2.36
CA PRO A 380 -11.98 2.00 -1.68
C PRO A 380 -10.69 2.25 -0.91
N PRO A 381 -10.41 3.52 -0.54
CA PRO A 381 -9.34 3.85 0.40
C PRO A 381 -9.59 3.22 1.78
N ARG A 382 -8.60 3.28 2.67
CA ARG A 382 -8.62 2.65 4.02
C ARG A 382 -9.86 2.92 4.85
N LYS A 383 -10.57 4.02 4.62
CA LYS A 383 -11.83 4.34 5.33
C LYS A 383 -13.02 3.46 4.93
N GLY A 384 -12.91 2.69 3.86
CA GLY A 384 -13.99 1.89 3.28
C GLY A 384 -15.01 2.76 2.53
N CYS A 385 -16.16 2.17 2.22
CA CYS A 385 -17.26 2.83 1.52
C CYS A 385 -18.15 3.65 2.46
N SER A 386 -18.75 4.72 1.93
CA SER A 386 -19.79 5.46 2.62
C SER A 386 -21.12 4.66 2.61
N GLU A 387 -21.97 4.91 3.60
CA GLU A 387 -23.30 4.28 3.66
C GLU A 387 -24.16 4.68 2.46
N MET A 388 -24.04 5.92 2.00
CA MET A 388 -24.72 6.41 0.82
C MET A 388 -24.32 5.60 -0.43
N LEU A 389 -23.03 5.37 -0.66
CA LEU A 389 -22.57 4.58 -1.78
C LEU A 389 -23.12 3.15 -1.74
N LEU A 390 -23.04 2.48 -0.58
CA LEU A 390 -23.55 1.11 -0.44
C LEU A 390 -25.05 1.03 -0.70
N ALA A 391 -25.83 2.02 -0.21
CA ALA A 391 -27.26 2.10 -0.46
C ALA A 391 -27.59 2.31 -1.95
N GLU A 392 -26.86 3.18 -2.65
CA GLU A 392 -27.07 3.40 -4.09
C GLU A 392 -26.69 2.17 -4.93
N ILE A 393 -25.61 1.47 -4.56
CA ILE A 393 -25.25 0.18 -5.21
C ILE A 393 -26.38 -0.83 -5.05
N VAL A 394 -26.94 -0.97 -3.85
CA VAL A 394 -28.02 -1.92 -3.60
C VAL A 394 -29.30 -1.56 -4.37
N LYS A 395 -29.63 -0.27 -4.54
CA LYS A 395 -30.76 0.18 -5.40
C LYS A 395 -30.58 -0.26 -6.85
N MET A 396 -29.35 -0.20 -7.38
CA MET A 396 -29.03 -0.71 -8.73
C MET A 396 -29.12 -2.23 -8.83
N SER A 397 -29.14 -2.93 -7.67
CA SER A 397 -29.42 -4.36 -7.55
C SER A 397 -28.47 -5.29 -8.34
N PRO A 398 -27.13 -5.13 -8.25
CA PRO A 398 -26.21 -6.02 -8.94
C PRO A 398 -26.33 -7.48 -8.43
N GLU A 399 -26.02 -8.43 -9.29
CA GLU A 399 -25.99 -9.84 -8.87
C GLU A 399 -24.80 -10.15 -7.97
N ARG A 400 -23.66 -9.48 -8.24
CA ARG A 400 -22.39 -9.70 -7.54
C ARG A 400 -21.75 -8.36 -7.18
N ILE A 401 -21.18 -8.31 -5.97
CA ILE A 401 -20.29 -7.25 -5.51
C ILE A 401 -18.95 -7.91 -5.19
N VAL A 402 -17.89 -7.48 -5.86
CA VAL A 402 -16.51 -7.88 -5.58
C VAL A 402 -15.82 -6.74 -4.87
N TYR A 403 -15.43 -6.96 -3.62
CA TYR A 403 -14.86 -5.92 -2.77
C TYR A 403 -13.39 -6.24 -2.47
N VAL A 404 -12.47 -5.44 -3.01
CA VAL A 404 -11.03 -5.45 -2.71
C VAL A 404 -10.78 -4.45 -1.59
N SER A 405 -9.94 -4.77 -0.62
CA SER A 405 -9.65 -3.86 0.50
C SER A 405 -8.28 -4.07 1.12
N CYS A 406 -7.61 -2.96 1.41
CA CYS A 406 -6.35 -2.93 2.17
C CYS A 406 -6.54 -2.90 3.70
N ASP A 407 -7.79 -2.89 4.20
CA ASP A 407 -8.11 -2.93 5.63
C ASP A 407 -9.24 -3.91 5.93
N PRO A 408 -8.93 -5.08 6.53
CA PRO A 408 -9.92 -6.08 6.86
C PRO A 408 -11.05 -5.58 7.78
N SER A 409 -10.78 -4.59 8.63
CA SER A 409 -11.76 -4.09 9.59
C SER A 409 -12.86 -3.27 8.90
N THR A 410 -12.47 -2.41 7.96
CA THR A 410 -13.43 -1.64 7.16
C THR A 410 -14.17 -2.51 6.17
N LEU A 411 -13.50 -3.51 5.57
CA LEU A 411 -14.16 -4.50 4.73
C LEU A 411 -15.24 -5.27 5.50
N ALA A 412 -14.91 -5.80 6.67
CA ALA A 412 -15.86 -6.54 7.51
C ALA A 412 -17.06 -5.66 7.90
N ARG A 413 -16.83 -4.39 8.30
CA ARG A 413 -17.90 -3.44 8.58
C ARG A 413 -18.83 -3.23 7.38
N ASP A 414 -18.26 -3.03 6.20
CA ASP A 414 -19.04 -2.75 5.00
C ASP A 414 -19.76 -4.00 4.49
N CYS A 415 -19.18 -5.19 4.65
CA CYS A 415 -19.84 -6.48 4.41
C CYS A 415 -21.04 -6.69 5.37
N SER A 416 -20.91 -6.29 6.65
CA SER A 416 -22.04 -6.32 7.59
C SER A 416 -23.17 -5.40 7.14
N ARG A 417 -22.87 -4.17 6.71
CA ARG A 417 -23.87 -3.23 6.17
C ARG A 417 -24.58 -3.77 4.92
N LEU A 418 -23.79 -4.37 4.01
CA LEU A 418 -24.36 -5.00 2.80
C LEU A 418 -25.22 -6.21 3.14
N LYS A 419 -24.88 -6.97 4.19
CA LYS A 419 -25.72 -8.05 4.72
C LYS A 419 -27.07 -7.55 5.18
N ASP A 420 -27.11 -6.44 5.92
CA ASP A 420 -28.34 -5.80 6.36
C ASP A 420 -29.18 -5.25 5.18
N LEU A 421 -28.55 -5.00 4.04
CA LEU A 421 -29.15 -4.56 2.79
C LEU A 421 -29.48 -5.71 1.82
N GLY A 422 -29.37 -6.97 2.26
CA GLY A 422 -29.78 -8.15 1.49
C GLY A 422 -28.68 -8.78 0.63
N TYR A 423 -27.40 -8.55 0.94
CA TYR A 423 -26.27 -9.23 0.29
C TYR A 423 -25.53 -10.14 1.27
N GLU A 424 -25.13 -11.31 0.83
CA GLU A 424 -24.40 -12.27 1.64
C GLU A 424 -22.97 -12.43 1.16
N THR A 425 -22.00 -12.39 2.08
CA THR A 425 -20.60 -12.71 1.77
C THR A 425 -20.46 -14.21 1.54
N LYS A 426 -20.15 -14.60 0.31
CA LYS A 426 -20.04 -16.00 -0.13
C LYS A 426 -18.63 -16.53 -0.12
N ARG A 427 -17.67 -15.69 -0.48
CA ARG A 427 -16.26 -16.08 -0.62
C ARG A 427 -15.38 -14.97 -0.04
N LEU A 428 -14.25 -15.35 0.53
CA LEU A 428 -13.26 -14.47 1.10
C LEU A 428 -11.87 -15.01 0.78
N ALA A 429 -10.98 -14.14 0.32
CA ALA A 429 -9.55 -14.43 0.17
C ALA A 429 -8.72 -13.32 0.80
N ALA A 430 -7.58 -13.69 1.37
CA ALA A 430 -6.56 -12.75 1.82
C ALA A 430 -5.40 -12.75 0.80
N ALA A 431 -4.62 -11.65 0.76
CA ALA A 431 -3.45 -11.54 -0.09
C ALA A 431 -2.32 -10.78 0.61
N ASP A 432 -1.10 -11.30 0.52
CA ASP A 432 0.08 -10.65 1.09
C ASP A 432 0.82 -9.82 0.03
N LEU A 433 0.34 -8.61 -0.23
CA LEU A 433 1.02 -7.65 -1.10
C LEU A 433 2.25 -7.00 -0.45
N PHE A 434 2.35 -7.09 0.86
CA PHE A 434 3.36 -6.35 1.63
C PHE A 434 4.11 -7.26 2.63
N PRO A 435 4.83 -8.30 2.14
CA PRO A 435 5.64 -9.15 3.01
C PRO A 435 6.55 -8.35 3.96
N ARG A 436 6.74 -8.85 5.17
CA ARG A 436 7.49 -8.21 6.27
C ARG A 436 6.82 -7.00 6.90
N THR A 437 5.58 -6.67 6.49
CA THR A 437 4.78 -5.58 7.08
C THR A 437 3.49 -6.11 7.69
N VAL A 438 2.77 -5.26 8.41
CA VAL A 438 1.46 -5.61 9.01
C VAL A 438 0.31 -5.63 8.00
N HIS A 439 0.52 -5.12 6.80
CA HIS A 439 -0.56 -4.95 5.82
C HIS A 439 -0.97 -6.29 5.22
N VAL A 440 -2.26 -6.44 5.01
CA VAL A 440 -2.89 -7.56 4.29
C VAL A 440 -4.02 -7.01 3.45
N GLU A 441 -4.07 -7.44 2.21
CA GLU A 441 -5.18 -7.17 1.29
C GLU A 441 -6.22 -8.29 1.40
N SER A 442 -7.44 -7.99 1.01
CA SER A 442 -8.54 -8.96 1.05
C SER A 442 -9.46 -8.78 -0.15
N VAL A 443 -10.02 -9.86 -0.64
CA VAL A 443 -11.09 -9.85 -1.65
C VAL A 443 -12.29 -10.61 -1.12
N ALA A 444 -13.46 -9.98 -1.14
CA ALA A 444 -14.72 -10.61 -0.77
C ALA A 444 -15.68 -10.63 -1.97
N LEU A 445 -16.37 -11.74 -2.16
CA LEU A 445 -17.51 -11.85 -3.06
C LEU A 445 -18.80 -11.83 -2.25
N LEU A 446 -19.65 -10.87 -2.56
CA LEU A 446 -21.02 -10.82 -2.04
C LEU A 446 -22.02 -11.05 -3.17
N THR A 447 -23.08 -11.78 -2.86
CA THR A 447 -24.19 -12.03 -3.78
C THR A 447 -25.50 -11.66 -3.13
N LYS A 448 -26.47 -11.28 -3.95
CA LYS A 448 -27.81 -10.98 -3.45
C LYS A 448 -28.42 -12.20 -2.78
N GLN A 449 -29.04 -12.00 -1.62
CA GLN A 449 -29.82 -13.04 -0.95
C GLN A 449 -31.04 -13.39 -1.80
N LYS A 450 -31.34 -14.67 -1.94
CA LYS A 450 -32.53 -15.16 -2.67
C LYS A 450 -33.79 -15.01 -1.83
#